data_a22d7c997e70a4fb4fb02e4a1e201064
#
_entry.id   a22d7c997e70a4fb4fb02e4a1e201064
#
_cell.length_a   1.000
_cell.length_b   1.000
_cell.length_c   1.000
_cell.angle_alpha   90.00
_cell.angle_beta   90.00
_cell.angle_gamma   90.00
#
_symmetry.space_group_name_H-M   'P 1'
#
loop_
_entity.id
_entity.type
_entity.pdbx_description
1 polymer ?
#
loop_
_entity_poly.entity_id
_entity_poly.type
_entity_poly.pdbx_seq_one_letter_code
_entity_poly.pdbx_strand_id
1 'polypeptide(L)'
;MPSANAKGFSVRTAEYKGTILVNICDEELVGRTVTEGQLKVHLSREFYSGEVVGMGEALRLIRTCSIVNLAGSRSVALAVDNDVGAPEAVREIEEVPFLMIYKFAG
;
A
#
# COMPACT_ATOMS: atom_id res chain seq x y z
N MET A 1 3.09 18.13 -20.19
CA MET A 1 1.91 18.19 -19.37
C MET A 1 1.64 16.86 -18.71
N PRO A 2 1.50 16.82 -17.42
CA PRO A 2 1.22 15.56 -16.78
C PRO A 2 -0.13 15.03 -17.24
N SER A 3 -0.25 13.74 -17.30
CA SER A 3 -1.51 13.10 -17.63
C SER A 3 -2.56 13.50 -16.60
N ALA A 4 -3.73 13.95 -17.06
CA ALA A 4 -4.83 14.24 -16.17
C ALA A 4 -5.31 13.00 -15.42
N ASN A 5 -4.94 11.80 -15.91
CA ASN A 5 -5.31 10.53 -15.31
C ASN A 5 -4.20 9.93 -14.44
N ALA A 6 -3.09 10.64 -14.31
CA ALA A 6 -2.00 10.16 -13.46
C ALA A 6 -2.46 10.21 -12.00
N LYS A 7 -2.47 9.05 -11.36
CA LYS A 7 -2.88 8.92 -9.97
C LYS A 7 -1.70 8.57 -9.11
N GLY A 8 -1.68 9.13 -7.92
CA GLY A 8 -0.61 8.88 -6.98
C GLY A 8 -0.91 7.74 -6.06
N PHE A 9 -0.09 7.66 -5.05
CA PHE A 9 -0.21 6.67 -3.98
C PHE A 9 -0.51 7.44 -2.69
N SER A 10 -1.57 7.04 -2.01
CA SER A 10 -1.91 7.63 -0.73
C SER A 10 -1.09 6.93 0.35
N VAL A 11 -0.31 7.68 1.11
CA VAL A 11 0.59 7.09 2.10
C VAL A 11 0.32 7.67 3.47
N ARG A 12 0.43 6.82 4.48
CA ARG A 12 0.34 7.24 5.86
C ARG A 12 1.35 6.44 6.66
N THR A 13 2.23 7.14 7.36
CA THR A 13 3.24 6.50 8.19
C THR A 13 2.85 6.61 9.66
N ALA A 14 3.28 5.63 10.42
CA ALA A 14 3.14 5.63 11.87
C ALA A 14 4.38 5.04 12.48
N GLU A 15 4.73 5.50 13.67
CA GLU A 15 5.88 4.97 14.39
C GLU A 15 5.41 4.37 15.69
N TYR A 16 5.91 3.18 16.01
CA TYR A 16 5.61 2.51 17.27
C TYR A 16 6.88 1.87 17.80
N LYS A 17 7.36 2.38 18.92
CA LYS A 17 8.56 1.86 19.59
C LYS A 17 9.76 1.74 18.64
N GLY A 18 9.98 2.77 17.84
CA GLY A 18 11.10 2.81 16.90
C GLY A 18 10.87 2.09 15.59
N THR A 19 9.73 1.41 15.45
CA THR A 19 9.39 0.72 14.21
C THR A 19 8.50 1.62 13.38
N ILE A 20 8.87 1.81 12.11
CA ILE A 20 8.09 2.65 11.21
C ILE A 20 7.25 1.75 10.31
N LEU A 21 5.95 2.01 10.33
CA LEU A 21 4.98 1.34 9.50
C LEU A 21 4.47 2.32 8.45
N VAL A 22 4.29 1.87 7.22
CA VAL A 22 3.65 2.68 6.20
C VAL A 22 2.47 1.91 5.61
N ASN A 23 1.34 2.60 5.46
CA ASN A 23 0.18 2.11 4.74
C ASN A 23 0.15 2.84 3.40
N ILE A 24 0.16 2.11 2.32
CA ILE A 24 0.15 2.66 0.96
C ILE A 24 -1.04 2.08 0.22
N CYS A 25 -1.83 2.95 -0.38
CA CYS A 25 -3.03 2.57 -1.10
C CYS A 25 -3.08 3.33 -2.41
N ASP A 26 -3.52 2.65 -3.47
CA ASP A 26 -3.83 3.34 -4.70
C ASP A 26 -4.79 4.49 -4.37
N GLU A 27 -4.46 5.68 -4.81
CA GLU A 27 -5.20 6.89 -4.43
C GLU A 27 -6.71 6.73 -4.64
N GLU A 28 -7.10 6.11 -5.73
CA GLU A 28 -8.50 5.96 -6.11
C GLU A 28 -9.28 4.98 -5.24
N LEU A 29 -8.60 4.17 -4.43
CA LEU A 29 -9.25 3.18 -3.58
C LEU A 29 -9.53 3.67 -2.16
N VAL A 30 -8.93 4.78 -1.75
CA VAL A 30 -9.11 5.28 -0.39
C VAL A 30 -10.57 5.62 -0.15
N GLY A 31 -11.12 5.12 0.94
CA GLY A 31 -12.53 5.31 1.30
C GLY A 31 -13.46 4.22 0.79
N ARG A 32 -12.96 3.31 -0.05
CA ARG A 32 -13.79 2.22 -0.58
C ARG A 32 -13.79 1.03 0.36
N THR A 33 -14.83 0.22 0.24
CA THR A 33 -14.94 -1.04 0.96
C THR A 33 -14.95 -2.17 -0.05
N VAL A 34 -14.15 -3.20 0.19
CA VAL A 34 -14.13 -4.40 -0.65
C VAL A 34 -14.60 -5.58 0.17
N THR A 35 -15.35 -6.47 -0.48
CA THR A 35 -15.93 -7.62 0.19
C THR A 35 -15.72 -8.88 -0.62
N GLU A 36 -15.54 -10.00 0.07
CA GLU A 36 -15.49 -11.30 -0.58
C GLU A 36 -16.03 -12.32 0.40
N GLY A 37 -17.21 -12.86 0.10
CA GLY A 37 -17.92 -13.72 1.04
C GLY A 37 -18.26 -12.93 2.30
N GLN A 38 -17.81 -13.42 3.45
CA GLN A 38 -18.05 -12.74 4.73
C GLN A 38 -16.93 -11.75 5.09
N LEU A 39 -15.88 -11.72 4.29
CA LEU A 39 -14.76 -10.83 4.55
C LEU A 39 -15.07 -9.44 4.00
N LYS A 40 -14.92 -8.44 4.84
CA LYS A 40 -15.16 -7.05 4.49
C LYS A 40 -13.98 -6.21 4.94
N VAL A 41 -13.36 -5.51 4.01
CA VAL A 41 -12.22 -4.65 4.31
C VAL A 41 -12.56 -3.23 3.88
N HIS A 42 -12.52 -2.31 4.83
CA HIS A 42 -12.74 -0.90 4.56
C HIS A 42 -11.39 -0.20 4.48
N LEU A 43 -11.10 0.38 3.32
CA LEU A 43 -9.86 1.12 3.09
C LEU A 43 -10.05 2.54 3.62
N SER A 44 -10.06 2.66 4.95
CA SER A 44 -10.47 3.88 5.61
C SER A 44 -9.48 5.03 5.37
N ARG A 45 -10.05 6.23 5.35
CA ARG A 45 -9.24 7.43 5.24
C ARG A 45 -8.31 7.59 6.44
N GLU A 46 -8.71 7.09 7.60
CA GLU A 46 -7.90 7.19 8.82
C GLU A 46 -6.59 6.42 8.70
N PHE A 47 -6.62 5.25 8.05
CA PHE A 47 -5.42 4.42 7.90
C PHE A 47 -4.62 4.72 6.64
N TYR A 48 -5.28 5.15 5.57
CA TYR A 48 -4.62 5.26 4.26
C TYR A 48 -4.51 6.69 3.73
N SER A 49 -5.29 7.61 4.28
CA SER A 49 -5.23 9.00 3.82
C SER A 49 -4.21 9.77 4.63
N GLY A 50 -3.20 10.24 3.98
CA GLY A 50 -2.21 11.11 4.57
C GLY A 50 -1.76 12.04 3.47
N GLU A 51 -0.66 11.67 2.84
CA GLU A 51 -0.10 12.43 1.75
C GLU A 51 -0.21 11.62 0.47
N VAL A 52 -0.45 12.29 -0.66
CA VAL A 52 -0.41 11.62 -1.96
C VAL A 52 0.97 11.85 -2.56
N VAL A 53 1.65 10.77 -2.90
CA VAL A 53 3.00 10.83 -3.43
C VAL A 53 3.09 10.12 -4.77
N GLY A 54 4.16 10.38 -5.51
CA GLY A 54 4.42 9.69 -6.76
C GLY A 54 5.10 8.35 -6.53
N MET A 55 5.39 7.68 -7.65
CA MET A 55 5.96 6.33 -7.65
C MET A 55 7.32 6.28 -6.95
N GLY A 56 8.19 7.26 -7.20
CA GLY A 56 9.54 7.25 -6.61
C GLY A 56 9.52 7.31 -5.10
N GLU A 57 8.70 8.20 -4.54
CA GLU A 57 8.59 8.34 -3.10
C GLU A 57 7.90 7.12 -2.48
N ALA A 58 6.86 6.60 -3.13
CA ALA A 58 6.20 5.40 -2.64
C ALA A 58 7.18 4.23 -2.57
N LEU A 59 8.00 4.05 -3.62
CA LEU A 59 9.00 2.98 -3.62
C LEU A 59 10.07 3.18 -2.55
N ARG A 60 10.49 4.42 -2.32
CA ARG A 60 11.43 4.73 -1.26
C ARG A 60 10.88 4.30 0.11
N LEU A 61 9.60 4.60 0.36
CA LEU A 61 8.96 4.21 1.62
C LEU A 61 8.85 2.69 1.74
N ILE A 62 8.51 2.01 0.64
CA ILE A 62 8.45 0.54 0.63
C ILE A 62 9.80 -0.05 1.02
N ARG A 63 10.88 0.55 0.54
CA ARG A 63 12.24 0.03 0.79
C ARG A 63 12.78 0.37 2.18
N THR A 64 12.31 1.46 2.78
CA THR A 64 12.90 1.96 4.02
C THR A 64 12.09 1.68 5.27
N CYS A 65 10.76 1.51 5.16
CA CYS A 65 9.94 1.25 6.33
C CYS A 65 10.01 -0.22 6.73
N SER A 66 9.86 -0.49 8.02
CA SER A 66 9.99 -1.84 8.57
C SER A 66 8.77 -2.70 8.29
N ILE A 67 7.59 -2.09 8.33
CA ILE A 67 6.33 -2.76 8.04
C ILE A 67 5.64 -1.98 6.93
N VAL A 68 5.24 -2.68 5.89
CA VAL A 68 4.61 -2.05 4.72
C VAL A 68 3.31 -2.78 4.44
N ASN A 69 2.20 -2.03 4.46
CA ASN A 69 0.88 -2.54 4.08
C ASN A 69 0.50 -1.89 2.76
N LEU A 70 0.23 -2.71 1.76
CA LEU A 70 -0.09 -2.24 0.41
C LEU A 70 -1.49 -2.68 0.02
N ALA A 71 -2.26 -1.77 -0.54
CA ALA A 71 -3.60 -2.05 -1.03
C ALA A 71 -3.75 -1.46 -2.43
N GLY A 72 -4.17 -2.31 -3.37
CA GLY A 72 -4.41 -1.90 -4.74
C GLY A 72 -3.39 -2.45 -5.72
N SER A 73 -3.81 -2.59 -6.97
CA SER A 73 -2.97 -3.22 -8.00
C SER A 73 -1.69 -2.44 -8.27
N ARG A 74 -1.77 -1.12 -8.26
CA ARG A 74 -0.58 -0.29 -8.53
C ARG A 74 0.41 -0.31 -7.37
N SER A 75 -0.11 -0.26 -6.15
CA SER A 75 0.74 -0.29 -4.95
C SER A 75 1.44 -1.65 -4.81
N VAL A 76 0.69 -2.73 -4.98
CA VAL A 76 1.25 -4.07 -4.87
C VAL A 76 2.25 -4.33 -5.99
N ALA A 77 1.93 -3.94 -7.24
CA ALA A 77 2.84 -4.11 -8.36
C ALA A 77 4.15 -3.35 -8.14
N LEU A 78 4.07 -2.18 -7.55
CA LEU A 78 5.27 -1.38 -7.29
C LEU A 78 6.28 -2.15 -6.43
N ALA A 79 5.78 -2.87 -5.43
CA ALA A 79 6.66 -3.67 -4.57
C ALA A 79 7.13 -4.94 -5.28
N VAL A 80 6.20 -5.68 -5.88
CA VAL A 80 6.53 -6.97 -6.51
C VAL A 80 7.47 -6.77 -7.70
N ASP A 81 7.21 -5.77 -8.54
CA ASP A 81 8.03 -5.53 -9.73
C ASP A 81 9.43 -5.02 -9.39
N ASN A 82 9.62 -4.55 -8.17
CA ASN A 82 10.93 -4.07 -7.69
C ASN A 82 11.56 -5.03 -6.69
N ASP A 83 11.08 -6.27 -6.66
CA ASP A 83 11.64 -7.35 -5.82
C ASP A 83 11.61 -7.06 -4.32
N VAL A 84 10.66 -6.23 -3.87
CA VAL A 84 10.52 -5.96 -2.44
C VAL A 84 9.47 -6.86 -1.81
N GLY A 85 8.51 -7.33 -2.58
CA GLY A 85 7.47 -8.22 -2.07
C GLY A 85 7.36 -9.49 -2.89
N ALA A 86 6.98 -10.58 -2.25
CA ALA A 86 6.82 -11.87 -2.91
C ALA A 86 5.44 -11.98 -3.57
N PRO A 87 5.36 -12.33 -4.86
CA PRO A 87 4.05 -12.46 -5.51
C PRO A 87 3.14 -13.49 -4.83
N GLU A 88 3.72 -14.54 -4.24
CA GLU A 88 2.97 -15.59 -3.57
C GLU A 88 2.26 -15.09 -2.31
N ALA A 89 2.72 -13.98 -1.74
CA ALA A 89 2.13 -13.42 -0.53
C ALA A 89 0.96 -12.47 -0.82
N VAL A 90 0.72 -12.16 -2.09
CA VAL A 90 -0.37 -11.27 -2.47
C VAL A 90 -1.71 -11.97 -2.25
N ARG A 91 -2.63 -11.28 -1.59
CA ARG A 91 -3.98 -11.78 -1.34
C ARG A 91 -4.97 -10.85 -2.02
N GLU A 92 -5.92 -11.42 -2.76
CA GLU A 92 -6.94 -10.62 -3.42
C GLU A 92 -8.26 -10.71 -2.69
N ILE A 93 -8.92 -9.58 -2.56
CA ILE A 93 -10.26 -9.47 -1.99
C ILE A 93 -11.06 -8.64 -2.97
N GLU A 94 -12.07 -9.23 -3.60
CA GLU A 94 -12.89 -8.57 -4.61
C GLU A 94 -12.03 -7.93 -5.70
N GLU A 95 -11.06 -8.71 -6.18
CA GLU A 95 -10.12 -8.30 -7.25
C GLU A 95 -9.15 -7.20 -6.86
N VAL A 96 -9.15 -6.76 -5.60
CA VAL A 96 -8.17 -5.79 -5.10
C VAL A 96 -7.06 -6.57 -4.41
N PRO A 97 -5.81 -6.44 -4.87
CA PRO A 97 -4.70 -7.13 -4.21
C PRO A 97 -4.23 -6.39 -2.99
N PHE A 98 -3.80 -7.16 -1.99
CA PHE A 98 -3.23 -6.68 -0.75
C PHE A 98 -1.92 -7.40 -0.50
N LEU A 99 -0.96 -6.69 0.07
CA LEU A 99 0.33 -7.29 0.40
C LEU A 99 0.86 -6.65 1.68
N MET A 100 1.29 -7.48 2.61
CA MET A 100 1.94 -7.00 3.82
C MET A 100 3.38 -7.49 3.83
N ILE A 101 4.30 -6.58 4.08
CA ILE A 101 5.72 -6.87 4.09
C ILE A 101 6.27 -6.55 5.47
N TYR A 102 6.93 -7.53 6.07
CA TYR A 102 7.65 -7.34 7.32
C TYR A 102 9.14 -7.50 7.06
N LYS A 103 9.91 -6.53 7.53
CA LYS A 103 11.36 -6.61 7.42
C LYS A 103 11.93 -6.68 8.83
N PHE A 104 12.64 -7.73 9.07
CA PHE A 104 13.29 -7.90 10.37
C PHE A 104 14.76 -7.49 10.23
N ALA A 105 15.17 -6.53 11.03
CA ALA A 105 16.58 -6.22 11.17
C ALA A 105 17.16 -7.39 11.95
N GLY A 106 17.86 -8.22 11.27
CA GLY A 106 18.41 -9.46 11.81
C GLY A 106 19.46 -9.30 12.86
#